data_cfaa8fb6f4629c8be587faf8806c94fc
#
_entry.id   cfaa8fb6f4629c8be587faf8806c94fc
#
_cell.length_a   1.000
_cell.length_b   1.000
_cell.length_c   1.000
_cell.angle_alpha   90.00
_cell.angle_beta   90.00
_cell.angle_gamma   90.00
#
_symmetry.space_group_name_H-M   'P 1'
#
loop_
_entity.id
_entity.type
_entity.pdbx_description
1 polymer ?
#
loop_
_entity_poly.entity_id
_entity_poly.type
_entity_poly.pdbx_seq_one_letter_code
_entity_poly.pdbx_strand_id
1 'polypeptide(L)'
;MITGFLLVKDYIGEIMKAEERTFVAIKPDGVKRGLIGKILNRFEEKGFKIVGMKLLQVTPELAAQHYAEHEGKSFYNRLIYYITSAPIVAMVVQGYNAVESVRHLVGTTNPLNADVGTIRADFAQIMEYNVIHASDSLSSAEREIDIYFKPEEIYDNWQSMQELIVYDEERYNQQGL
;
A
#
# COMPACT_ATOMS: atom_id res chain seq x y z
N MET A 1 6.97 -34.34 21.20
CA MET A 1 7.88 -33.32 20.63
C MET A 1 7.75 -33.09 19.11
N ILE A 2 7.14 -34.00 18.34
CA ILE A 2 7.00 -33.85 16.86
C ILE A 2 5.81 -32.94 16.44
N THR A 3 4.78 -32.87 17.28
CA THR A 3 3.55 -32.10 16.99
C THR A 3 3.73 -30.58 16.99
N GLY A 4 4.66 -30.04 17.79
CA GLY A 4 4.92 -28.59 17.83
C GLY A 4 5.66 -28.08 16.60
N PHE A 5 6.56 -28.89 16.05
CA PHE A 5 7.38 -28.52 14.89
C PHE A 5 6.56 -28.47 13.56
N LEU A 6 5.57 -29.37 13.43
CA LEU A 6 4.63 -29.33 12.30
C LEU A 6 3.74 -28.08 12.36
N LEU A 7 3.21 -27.75 13.54
CA LEU A 7 2.35 -26.58 13.74
C LEU A 7 3.07 -25.24 13.41
N VAL A 8 4.35 -25.13 13.76
CA VAL A 8 5.15 -23.92 13.45
C VAL A 8 5.45 -23.82 11.95
N LYS A 9 5.80 -24.94 11.28
CA LYS A 9 5.99 -24.95 9.83
C LYS A 9 4.72 -24.62 9.05
N ASP A 10 3.58 -25.14 9.49
CA ASP A 10 2.29 -24.83 8.88
C ASP A 10 1.92 -23.35 9.10
N TYR A 11 2.17 -22.81 10.29
CA TYR A 11 1.94 -21.42 10.65
C TYR A 11 2.85 -20.44 9.85
N ILE A 12 4.15 -20.74 9.75
CA ILE A 12 5.09 -19.95 8.90
C ILE A 12 4.69 -20.06 7.43
N GLY A 13 4.29 -21.24 6.97
CA GLY A 13 3.78 -21.44 5.61
C GLY A 13 2.50 -20.64 5.33
N GLU A 14 1.62 -20.48 6.32
CA GLU A 14 0.44 -19.61 6.21
C GLU A 14 0.80 -18.12 6.21
N ILE A 15 1.75 -17.69 7.05
CA ILE A 15 2.25 -16.30 7.05
C ILE A 15 2.90 -15.96 5.70
N MET A 16 3.74 -16.84 5.16
CA MET A 16 4.38 -16.63 3.86
C MET A 16 3.37 -16.63 2.69
N LYS A 17 2.28 -17.40 2.79
CA LYS A 17 1.17 -17.38 1.82
C LYS A 17 0.32 -16.12 1.92
N ALA A 18 0.32 -15.45 3.06
CA ALA A 18 -0.45 -14.23 3.30
C ALA A 18 0.37 -12.95 3.02
N GLU A 19 1.60 -13.08 2.47
CA GLU A 19 2.38 -11.94 2.03
C GLU A 19 1.79 -11.41 0.73
N GLU A 20 1.19 -10.24 0.83
CA GLU A 20 0.47 -9.59 -0.26
C GLU A 20 1.19 -8.32 -0.71
N ARG A 21 0.90 -7.90 -1.93
CA ARG A 21 1.26 -6.58 -2.44
C ARG A 21 0.01 -5.75 -2.67
N THR A 22 0.12 -4.45 -2.42
CA THR A 22 -0.93 -3.50 -2.71
C THR A 22 -0.35 -2.25 -3.36
N PHE A 23 -1.14 -1.62 -4.22
CA PHE A 23 -0.79 -0.34 -4.81
C PHE A 23 -1.23 0.79 -3.89
N VAL A 24 -0.35 1.75 -3.71
CA VAL A 24 -0.59 2.99 -2.95
C VAL A 24 -0.13 4.18 -3.77
N ALA A 25 -0.90 5.26 -3.76
CA ALA A 25 -0.48 6.51 -4.38
C ALA A 25 -0.71 7.71 -3.47
N ILE A 26 0.35 8.47 -3.14
CA ILE A 26 0.20 9.80 -2.55
C ILE A 26 -0.27 10.73 -3.65
N LYS A 27 -1.46 11.28 -3.48
CA LYS A 27 -2.18 12.06 -4.48
C LYS A 27 -1.59 13.48 -4.65
N PRO A 28 -1.98 14.22 -5.71
CA PRO A 28 -1.47 15.56 -5.99
C PRO A 28 -1.53 16.53 -4.80
N ASP A 29 -2.59 16.51 -4.00
CA ASP A 29 -2.73 17.36 -2.82
C ASP A 29 -1.73 16.99 -1.71
N GLY A 30 -1.48 15.69 -1.49
CA GLY A 30 -0.47 15.22 -0.55
C GLY A 30 0.96 15.63 -0.98
N VAL A 31 1.26 15.52 -2.27
CA VAL A 31 2.55 15.96 -2.84
C VAL A 31 2.73 17.48 -2.73
N LYS A 32 1.74 18.25 -3.19
CA LYS A 32 1.77 19.73 -3.13
C LYS A 32 1.90 20.27 -1.70
N ARG A 33 1.40 19.56 -0.71
CA ARG A 33 1.47 19.92 0.71
C ARG A 33 2.74 19.45 1.41
N GLY A 34 3.67 18.79 0.70
CA GLY A 34 4.92 18.30 1.27
C GLY A 34 4.72 17.16 2.28
N LEU A 35 3.70 16.33 2.09
CA LEU A 35 3.35 15.25 3.02
C LEU A 35 4.01 13.91 2.67
N ILE A 36 4.82 13.83 1.59
CA ILE A 36 5.44 12.59 1.13
C ILE A 36 6.14 11.86 2.27
N GLY A 37 7.10 12.49 2.92
CA GLY A 37 7.89 11.87 4.00
C GLY A 37 7.03 11.46 5.20
N LYS A 38 6.04 12.27 5.57
CA LYS A 38 5.15 11.96 6.70
C LYS A 38 4.26 10.74 6.41
N ILE A 39 3.75 10.63 5.18
CA ILE A 39 2.92 9.51 4.76
C ILE A 39 3.78 8.25 4.59
N LEU A 40 4.95 8.36 3.95
CA LEU A 40 5.88 7.26 3.76
C LEU A 40 6.31 6.63 5.09
N ASN A 41 6.68 7.47 6.06
CA ASN A 41 7.06 7.04 7.41
C ASN A 41 6.00 6.16 8.09
N ARG A 42 4.70 6.41 7.84
CA ARG A 42 3.61 5.61 8.40
C ARG A 42 3.62 4.15 7.92
N PHE A 43 4.05 3.91 6.68
CA PHE A 43 4.20 2.56 6.13
C PHE A 43 5.43 1.86 6.71
N GLU A 44 6.56 2.58 6.79
CA GLU A 44 7.80 2.05 7.35
C GLU A 44 7.68 1.75 8.84
N GLU A 45 7.10 2.65 9.64
CA GLU A 45 6.85 2.44 11.07
C GLU A 45 5.89 1.27 11.33
N LYS A 46 4.94 1.02 10.42
CA LYS A 46 4.03 -0.13 10.51
C LYS A 46 4.73 -1.45 10.16
N GLY A 47 5.94 -1.40 9.59
CA GLY A 47 6.74 -2.57 9.20
C GLY A 47 6.45 -3.08 7.79
N PHE A 48 5.77 -2.28 6.95
CA PHE A 48 5.60 -2.63 5.54
C PHE A 48 6.90 -2.47 4.75
N LYS A 49 7.12 -3.37 3.80
CA LYS A 49 8.21 -3.32 2.84
C LYS A 49 7.77 -2.55 1.59
N ILE A 50 8.54 -1.53 1.22
CA ILE A 50 8.31 -0.79 -0.03
C ILE A 50 9.16 -1.45 -1.10
N VAL A 51 8.52 -2.12 -2.05
CA VAL A 51 9.18 -2.88 -3.11
C VAL A 51 9.21 -2.14 -4.45
N GLY A 52 8.45 -1.07 -4.61
CA GLY A 52 8.47 -0.17 -5.75
C GLY A 52 8.05 1.24 -5.35
N MET A 53 8.73 2.27 -5.84
CA MET A 53 8.36 3.66 -5.57
C MET A 53 8.85 4.59 -6.68
N LYS A 54 7.98 5.50 -7.12
CA LYS A 54 8.36 6.55 -8.07
C LYS A 54 7.47 7.78 -7.98
N LEU A 55 8.08 8.96 -8.24
CA LEU A 55 7.37 10.20 -8.49
C LEU A 55 7.07 10.28 -9.99
N LEU A 56 5.81 10.47 -10.36
CA LEU A 56 5.43 10.59 -11.76
C LEU A 56 4.27 11.58 -11.96
N GLN A 57 4.24 12.21 -13.13
CA GLN A 57 3.07 12.94 -13.61
C GLN A 57 2.13 11.97 -14.30
N VAL A 58 0.91 11.82 -13.76
CA VAL A 58 -0.12 10.98 -14.38
C VAL A 58 -0.61 11.65 -15.66
N THR A 59 -0.64 10.90 -16.77
CA THR A 59 -1.24 11.37 -18.03
C THR A 59 -2.75 11.11 -18.02
N PRO A 60 -3.55 11.80 -18.86
CA PRO A 60 -4.97 11.52 -18.99
C PRO A 60 -5.29 10.06 -19.34
N GLU A 61 -4.46 9.43 -20.18
CA GLU A 61 -4.60 8.03 -20.61
C GLU A 61 -4.36 7.07 -19.43
N LEU A 62 -3.31 7.34 -18.63
CA LEU A 62 -3.01 6.55 -17.45
C LEU A 62 -4.12 6.70 -16.38
N ALA A 63 -4.61 7.93 -16.20
CA ALA A 63 -5.74 8.21 -15.33
C ALA A 63 -7.02 7.48 -15.77
N ALA A 64 -7.30 7.46 -17.08
CA ALA A 64 -8.45 6.74 -17.63
C ALA A 64 -8.35 5.22 -17.38
N GLN A 65 -7.17 4.63 -17.51
CA GLN A 65 -6.96 3.20 -17.17
C GLN A 65 -7.19 2.95 -15.68
N HIS A 66 -6.66 3.80 -14.81
CA HIS A 66 -6.82 3.66 -13.36
C HIS A 66 -8.27 3.79 -12.91
N TYR A 67 -9.01 4.74 -13.47
CA TYR A 67 -10.40 5.03 -13.12
C TYR A 67 -11.44 4.45 -14.11
N ALA A 68 -11.08 3.42 -14.88
CA ALA A 68 -11.96 2.83 -15.89
C ALA A 68 -13.34 2.42 -15.34
N GLU A 69 -13.41 1.88 -14.13
CA GLU A 69 -14.65 1.50 -13.45
C GLU A 69 -15.56 2.69 -13.06
N HIS A 70 -15.03 3.91 -13.16
CA HIS A 70 -15.75 5.15 -12.88
C HIS A 70 -16.19 5.89 -14.14
N GLU A 71 -15.87 5.37 -15.33
CA GLU A 71 -16.27 5.97 -16.59
C GLU A 71 -17.80 6.13 -16.66
N GLY A 72 -18.26 7.26 -17.15
CA GLY A 72 -19.68 7.59 -17.21
C GLY A 72 -20.31 8.13 -15.91
N LYS A 73 -19.62 8.06 -14.76
CA LYS A 73 -20.12 8.66 -13.52
C LYS A 73 -19.93 10.18 -13.53
N SER A 74 -20.83 10.91 -12.90
CA SER A 74 -20.84 12.40 -12.89
C SER A 74 -19.57 13.04 -12.33
N PHE A 75 -18.81 12.33 -11.51
CA PHE A 75 -17.57 12.81 -10.90
C PHE A 75 -16.31 12.40 -11.68
N TYR A 76 -16.41 11.56 -12.72
CA TYR A 76 -15.27 11.00 -13.45
C TYR A 76 -14.30 12.08 -13.97
N ASN A 77 -14.81 13.08 -14.69
CA ASN A 77 -13.99 14.15 -15.24
C ASN A 77 -13.24 14.94 -14.15
N ARG A 78 -13.81 15.10 -12.96
CA ARG A 78 -13.15 15.75 -11.83
C ARG A 78 -12.03 14.88 -11.27
N LEU A 79 -12.19 13.54 -11.24
CA LEU A 79 -11.12 12.63 -10.84
C LEU A 79 -9.95 12.71 -11.80
N ILE A 80 -10.20 12.65 -13.12
CA ILE A 80 -9.15 12.77 -14.15
C ILE A 80 -8.41 14.11 -14.01
N TYR A 81 -9.14 15.22 -13.95
CA TYR A 81 -8.55 16.54 -13.77
C TYR A 81 -7.70 16.62 -12.49
N TYR A 82 -8.21 16.09 -11.40
CA TYR A 82 -7.52 16.14 -10.11
C TYR A 82 -6.23 15.33 -10.11
N ILE A 83 -6.28 14.07 -10.55
CA ILE A 83 -5.10 13.19 -10.50
C ILE A 83 -3.99 13.62 -11.47
N THR A 84 -4.35 14.34 -12.55
CA THR A 84 -3.40 14.90 -13.52
C THR A 84 -2.89 16.30 -13.15
N SER A 85 -3.41 16.90 -12.07
CA SER A 85 -3.11 18.31 -11.72
C SER A 85 -1.71 18.57 -11.14
N ALA A 86 -1.01 17.51 -10.71
CA ALA A 86 0.39 17.54 -10.25
C ALA A 86 0.91 16.11 -10.15
N PRO A 87 2.22 15.91 -9.91
CA PRO A 87 2.80 14.60 -9.68
C PRO A 87 2.15 13.87 -8.50
N ILE A 88 2.20 12.55 -8.57
CA ILE A 88 1.89 11.62 -7.48
C ILE A 88 3.15 10.86 -7.08
N VAL A 89 3.16 10.27 -5.87
CA VAL A 89 4.12 9.21 -5.53
C VAL A 89 3.39 7.89 -5.58
N ALA A 90 3.68 7.08 -6.59
CA ALA A 90 3.19 5.72 -6.71
C ALA A 90 4.10 4.75 -5.96
N MET A 91 3.53 3.79 -5.23
CA MET A 91 4.25 2.80 -4.44
C MET A 91 3.62 1.41 -4.59
N VAL A 92 4.47 0.39 -4.51
CA VAL A 92 4.08 -1.00 -4.27
C VAL A 92 4.52 -1.35 -2.86
N VAL A 93 3.57 -1.66 -2.01
CA VAL A 93 3.77 -1.98 -0.59
C VAL A 93 3.48 -3.46 -0.38
N GLN A 94 4.41 -4.16 0.29
CA GLN A 94 4.34 -5.60 0.56
C GLN A 94 4.30 -5.85 2.07
N GLY A 95 3.51 -6.85 2.49
CA GLY A 95 3.44 -7.28 3.88
C GLY A 95 2.28 -8.26 4.13
N TYR A 96 2.11 -8.63 5.38
CA TYR A 96 1.04 -9.55 5.79
C TYR A 96 -0.33 -8.88 5.63
N ASN A 97 -1.26 -9.54 4.88
CA ASN A 97 -2.57 -9.01 4.53
C ASN A 97 -2.50 -7.53 4.10
N ALA A 98 -1.55 -7.21 3.20
CA ALA A 98 -1.20 -5.82 2.90
C ALA A 98 -2.39 -5.00 2.40
N VAL A 99 -3.30 -5.59 1.62
CA VAL A 99 -4.47 -4.86 1.11
C VAL A 99 -5.33 -4.34 2.27
N GLU A 100 -5.73 -5.21 3.18
CA GLU A 100 -6.58 -4.84 4.32
C GLU A 100 -5.84 -3.96 5.33
N SER A 101 -4.61 -4.35 5.68
CA SER A 101 -3.80 -3.64 6.68
C SER A 101 -3.45 -2.21 6.24
N VAL A 102 -3.12 -2.01 4.95
CA VAL A 102 -2.88 -0.68 4.38
C VAL A 102 -4.16 0.15 4.35
N ARG A 103 -5.31 -0.44 4.02
CA ARG A 103 -6.59 0.28 4.07
C ARG A 103 -6.95 0.74 5.47
N HIS A 104 -6.67 -0.07 6.50
CA HIS A 104 -6.83 0.36 7.90
C HIS A 104 -5.89 1.52 8.25
N LEU A 105 -4.62 1.47 7.83
CA LEU A 105 -3.66 2.54 8.06
C LEU A 105 -4.07 3.85 7.34
N VAL A 106 -4.60 3.74 6.13
CA VAL A 106 -5.03 4.87 5.31
C VAL A 106 -6.32 5.50 5.85
N GLY A 107 -7.26 4.70 6.33
CA GLY A 107 -8.58 5.13 6.80
C GLY A 107 -9.62 5.20 5.67
N THR A 108 -10.88 5.39 6.05
CA THR A 108 -12.01 5.45 5.12
C THR A 108 -11.85 6.57 4.08
N THR A 109 -12.52 6.41 2.92
CA THR A 109 -12.41 7.36 1.79
C THR A 109 -12.85 8.78 2.17
N ASN A 110 -13.89 8.90 3.00
CA ASN A 110 -14.28 10.19 3.55
C ASN A 110 -13.49 10.46 4.85
N PRO A 111 -12.60 11.47 4.89
CA PRO A 111 -11.78 11.78 6.07
C PRO A 111 -12.59 12.09 7.33
N LEU A 112 -13.80 12.61 7.19
CA LEU A 112 -14.68 12.91 8.34
C LEU A 112 -15.12 11.65 9.10
N ASN A 113 -15.09 10.50 8.46
CA ASN A 113 -15.46 9.21 9.03
C ASN A 113 -14.24 8.32 9.29
N ALA A 114 -13.04 8.85 9.08
CA ALA A 114 -11.79 8.12 9.29
C ALA A 114 -11.44 8.11 10.78
N ASP A 115 -11.03 6.94 11.27
CA ASP A 115 -10.60 6.77 12.66
C ASP A 115 -9.36 7.61 12.96
N VAL A 116 -9.30 8.17 14.15
CA VAL A 116 -8.16 8.95 14.64
C VAL A 116 -6.87 8.11 14.55
N GLY A 117 -5.81 8.72 14.06
CA GLY A 117 -4.53 8.04 13.83
C GLY A 117 -4.40 7.39 12.45
N THR A 118 -5.42 7.45 11.59
CA THR A 118 -5.28 7.06 10.18
C THR A 118 -4.72 8.22 9.36
N ILE A 119 -4.09 7.90 8.21
CA ILE A 119 -3.49 8.92 7.33
C ILE A 119 -4.53 9.98 6.89
N ARG A 120 -5.74 9.54 6.55
CA ARG A 120 -6.79 10.48 6.11
C ARG A 120 -7.34 11.33 7.24
N ALA A 121 -7.51 10.77 8.45
CA ALA A 121 -7.93 11.56 9.62
C ALA A 121 -6.90 12.62 9.98
N ASP A 122 -5.61 12.28 9.90
CA ASP A 122 -4.52 13.18 10.30
C ASP A 122 -4.22 14.27 9.26
N PHE A 123 -4.39 13.96 7.95
CA PHE A 123 -3.90 14.82 6.87
C PHE A 123 -4.97 15.32 5.90
N ALA A 124 -6.21 14.88 5.98
CA ALA A 124 -7.29 15.28 5.07
C ALA A 124 -8.51 15.80 5.81
N GLN A 125 -9.29 16.69 5.17
CA GLN A 125 -10.52 17.24 5.71
C GLN A 125 -11.74 16.95 4.85
N ILE A 126 -11.54 16.77 3.53
CA ILE A 126 -12.61 16.58 2.57
C ILE A 126 -12.31 15.41 1.63
N MET A 127 -13.37 14.78 1.14
CA MET A 127 -13.27 13.56 0.34
C MET A 127 -12.55 13.77 -1.00
N GLU A 128 -12.70 14.92 -1.63
CA GLU A 128 -12.08 15.26 -2.90
C GLU A 128 -10.56 15.38 -2.83
N TYR A 129 -10.03 15.83 -1.66
CA TYR A 129 -8.61 16.01 -1.39
C TYR A 129 -8.20 15.17 -0.18
N ASN A 130 -8.23 13.84 -0.37
CA ASN A 130 -8.01 12.88 0.72
C ASN A 130 -6.63 12.21 0.71
N VAL A 131 -5.65 12.90 0.18
CA VAL A 131 -4.19 12.75 0.19
C VAL A 131 -3.62 11.45 -0.35
N ILE A 132 -4.35 10.33 -0.29
CA ILE A 132 -3.81 9.00 -0.60
C ILE A 132 -4.86 8.10 -1.25
N HIS A 133 -4.39 7.23 -2.15
CA HIS A 133 -5.12 6.08 -2.69
C HIS A 133 -4.48 4.79 -2.16
N ALA A 134 -5.29 3.77 -1.92
CA ALA A 134 -4.87 2.40 -1.67
C ALA A 134 -5.88 1.45 -2.32
N SER A 135 -5.39 0.39 -2.97
CA SER A 135 -6.24 -0.63 -3.59
C SER A 135 -7.22 -1.22 -2.57
N ASP A 136 -8.41 -1.61 -3.02
CA ASP A 136 -9.49 -2.10 -2.17
C ASP A 136 -9.63 -3.62 -2.14
N SER A 137 -8.94 -4.30 -3.05
CA SER A 137 -8.91 -5.76 -3.18
C SER A 137 -7.61 -6.25 -3.79
N LEU A 138 -7.31 -7.54 -3.69
CA LEU A 138 -6.16 -8.16 -4.37
C LEU A 138 -6.21 -7.95 -5.87
N SER A 139 -7.36 -8.14 -6.50
CA SER A 139 -7.52 -7.95 -7.95
C SER A 139 -7.33 -6.49 -8.37
N SER A 140 -7.78 -5.53 -7.57
CA SER A 140 -7.49 -4.11 -7.81
C SER A 140 -6.01 -3.81 -7.63
N ALA A 141 -5.36 -4.40 -6.61
CA ALA A 141 -3.95 -4.22 -6.35
C ALA A 141 -3.09 -4.72 -7.53
N GLU A 142 -3.33 -5.94 -8.00
CA GLU A 142 -2.63 -6.51 -9.17
C GLU A 142 -2.79 -5.61 -10.41
N ARG A 143 -4.04 -5.27 -10.75
CA ARG A 143 -4.34 -4.41 -11.90
C ARG A 143 -3.67 -3.03 -11.78
N GLU A 144 -3.74 -2.41 -10.60
CA GLU A 144 -3.17 -1.08 -10.39
C GLU A 144 -1.64 -1.09 -10.38
N ILE A 145 -1.00 -2.14 -9.84
CA ILE A 145 0.44 -2.34 -9.94
C ILE A 145 0.86 -2.41 -11.40
N ASP A 146 0.18 -3.23 -12.22
CA ASP A 146 0.49 -3.40 -13.64
C ASP A 146 0.29 -2.11 -14.46
N ILE A 147 -0.64 -1.24 -14.07
CA ILE A 147 -0.84 0.07 -14.71
C ILE A 147 0.36 1.00 -14.46
N TYR A 148 0.92 0.97 -13.26
CA TYR A 148 1.93 1.95 -12.86
C TYR A 148 3.36 1.42 -12.90
N PHE A 149 3.61 0.12 -12.72
CA PHE A 149 4.95 -0.44 -12.59
C PHE A 149 5.21 -1.52 -13.63
N LYS A 150 6.42 -1.49 -14.19
CA LYS A 150 6.97 -2.61 -14.93
C LYS A 150 7.61 -3.61 -13.96
N PRO A 151 7.73 -4.90 -14.31
CA PRO A 151 8.33 -5.91 -13.45
C PRO A 151 9.74 -5.54 -12.95
N GLU A 152 10.56 -4.91 -13.80
CA GLU A 152 11.91 -4.47 -13.46
C GLU A 152 11.99 -3.28 -12.50
N GLU A 153 10.87 -2.61 -12.21
CA GLU A 153 10.75 -1.52 -11.24
C GLU A 153 10.33 -2.03 -9.85
N ILE A 154 10.13 -3.34 -9.68
CA ILE A 154 9.75 -3.97 -8.41
C ILE A 154 10.94 -4.74 -7.85
N TYR A 155 11.44 -4.29 -6.71
CA TYR A 155 12.62 -4.84 -6.02
C TYR A 155 12.17 -5.60 -4.77
N ASP A 156 11.88 -6.88 -4.91
CA ASP A 156 11.37 -7.74 -3.81
C ASP A 156 12.40 -8.77 -3.30
N ASN A 157 13.54 -8.92 -4.00
CA ASN A 157 14.58 -9.91 -3.72
C ASN A 157 15.56 -9.52 -2.60
N TRP A 158 15.11 -8.72 -1.64
CA TRP A 158 15.88 -8.35 -0.45
C TRP A 158 15.07 -8.64 0.81
N GLN A 159 15.74 -8.90 1.93
CA GLN A 159 15.12 -9.18 3.22
C GLN A 159 15.08 -7.91 4.08
N SER A 160 13.89 -7.52 4.55
CA SER A 160 13.77 -6.44 5.53
C SER A 160 14.16 -6.94 6.93
N MET A 161 14.54 -6.02 7.81
CA MET A 161 14.79 -6.38 9.22
C MET A 161 13.51 -6.89 9.91
N GLN A 162 12.34 -6.40 9.50
CA GLN A 162 11.06 -6.88 10.01
C GLN A 162 10.81 -8.34 9.65
N GLU A 163 11.08 -8.74 8.40
CA GLU A 163 11.03 -10.14 7.98
C GLU A 163 12.02 -10.99 8.78
N LEU A 164 13.24 -10.51 9.00
CA LEU A 164 14.24 -11.20 9.81
C LEU A 164 13.78 -11.40 11.27
N ILE A 165 13.11 -10.41 11.87
CA ILE A 165 12.59 -10.50 13.23
C ILE A 165 11.44 -11.50 13.30
N VAL A 166 10.53 -11.48 12.35
CA VAL A 166 9.37 -12.38 12.31
C VAL A 166 9.79 -13.82 12.01
N TYR A 167 10.83 -14.01 11.16
CA TYR A 167 11.30 -15.35 10.75
C TYR A 167 12.44 -15.89 11.62
N ASP A 168 13.01 -15.11 12.54
CA ASP A 168 14.11 -15.56 13.42
C ASP A 168 13.63 -16.51 14.56
N GLU A 169 12.34 -16.79 14.64
CA GLU A 169 11.83 -17.86 15.52
C GLU A 169 12.43 -19.24 15.16
N GLU A 170 12.87 -19.47 13.93
CA GLU A 170 13.62 -20.68 13.57
C GLU A 170 14.98 -20.76 14.28
N ARG A 171 15.67 -19.63 14.50
CA ARG A 171 16.91 -19.58 15.28
C ARG A 171 16.70 -19.86 16.77
N TYR A 172 15.62 -19.33 17.34
CA TYR A 172 15.25 -19.60 18.74
C TYR A 172 15.01 -21.10 18.99
N ASN A 173 14.29 -21.76 18.08
CA ASN A 173 13.98 -23.19 18.17
C ASN A 173 15.20 -24.10 17.92
N GLN A 174 16.23 -23.64 17.16
CA GLN A 174 17.47 -24.39 16.92
C GLN A 174 18.46 -24.30 18.09
N GLN A 175 18.35 -23.28 18.95
CA GLN A 175 19.25 -23.08 20.09
C GLN A 175 18.74 -23.71 21.38
N GLY A 176 17.55 -24.34 21.39
CA GLY A 176 17.01 -25.10 22.50
C GLY A 176 16.72 -24.27 23.76
N LEU A 177 16.44 -22.96 23.59
CA LEU A 177 16.08 -22.03 24.65
C LEU A 177 14.57 -21.94 24.81
#